data_097062a64828ba9837afdaa5ac944103
#
_entry.id   097062a64828ba9837afdaa5ac944103
#
_cell.length_a   1.000
_cell.length_b   1.000
_cell.length_c   1.000
_cell.angle_alpha   90.00
_cell.angle_beta   90.00
_cell.angle_gamma   90.00
#
_symmetry.space_group_name_H-M   'P 1'
#
loop_
_entity.id
_entity.type
_entity.pdbx_description
1 polymer ?
#
loop_
_entity_poly.entity_id
_entity_poly.type
_entity_poly.pdbx_seq_one_letter_code
_entity_poly.pdbx_strand_id
1 'polypeptide(L)'
;MSIIPTTSGQLTWSKAVTISDVDMGNEGGDGTSKAEEYIKDKNKVLEWGSGTSTLYFSKIVKQFVSIEHNMEWYNRISSQITDNVEYYYVAPHGFKNDEELDKNVPDLLCRANDPVLVDGITHWKTRDGFDWHCGIDYIRKPLELEYRDYDVVIVDGRCRTMCAYIAKYLIKDGGYLIFDDFKSRTYYHGILKYYEVIDGGDTLAILSKRKKELTHNEVVKTSEKLYSDFTTSTGRVR
;
A
#
# COMPACT_ATOMS: atom_id res chain seq x y z
N MET A 1 -31.35 -20.29 12.76
CA MET A 1 -31.15 -19.19 13.72
C MET A 1 -29.65 -19.03 13.91
N SER A 2 -29.07 -18.11 13.19
CA SER A 2 -27.63 -17.80 13.28
C SER A 2 -27.46 -16.62 14.25
N ILE A 3 -26.68 -16.85 15.27
CA ILE A 3 -26.33 -15.87 16.29
C ILE A 3 -25.32 -14.91 15.66
N ILE A 4 -25.70 -13.67 15.49
CA ILE A 4 -24.80 -12.58 15.14
C ILE A 4 -24.14 -12.13 16.45
N PRO A 5 -22.80 -12.15 16.56
CA PRO A 5 -22.13 -11.56 17.71
C PRO A 5 -22.24 -10.04 17.60
N THR A 6 -22.98 -9.44 18.47
CA THR A 6 -22.91 -8.00 18.74
C THR A 6 -21.61 -7.73 19.50
N THR A 7 -20.58 -7.29 18.82
CA THR A 7 -19.43 -6.66 19.46
C THR A 7 -19.42 -5.17 19.13
N SER A 8 -19.54 -4.41 20.18
CA SER A 8 -19.34 -2.98 20.36
C SER A 8 -18.23 -2.44 19.44
N GLY A 9 -18.58 -1.53 18.57
CA GLY A 9 -17.69 -0.86 17.65
C GLY A 9 -18.33 -0.60 16.29
N GLN A 10 -19.67 -0.49 16.23
CA GLN A 10 -20.31 0.10 15.06
C GLN A 10 -19.90 1.58 15.02
N LEU A 11 -18.84 1.87 14.25
CA LEU A 11 -18.67 3.17 13.67
C LEU A 11 -19.91 3.41 12.80
N THR A 12 -20.86 4.18 13.32
CA THR A 12 -22.00 4.64 12.54
C THR A 12 -21.48 5.69 11.57
N TRP A 13 -21.19 5.26 10.35
CA TRP A 13 -20.70 6.08 9.23
C TRP A 13 -21.77 7.06 8.71
N SER A 14 -22.65 7.56 9.56
CA SER A 14 -23.62 8.59 9.21
C SER A 14 -23.02 10.00 9.14
N LYS A 15 -21.75 10.17 9.54
CA LYS A 15 -20.99 11.42 9.39
C LYS A 15 -20.10 11.34 8.15
N ALA A 16 -19.97 12.47 7.46
CA ALA A 16 -18.95 12.63 6.42
C ALA A 16 -17.57 12.30 7.02
N VAL A 17 -16.83 11.39 6.39
CA VAL A 17 -15.45 11.05 6.78
C VAL A 17 -14.59 12.31 6.66
N THR A 18 -13.89 12.64 7.74
CA THR A 18 -12.97 13.77 7.85
C THR A 18 -11.52 13.26 7.87
N ILE A 19 -10.55 14.16 7.76
CA ILE A 19 -9.13 13.82 7.81
C ILE A 19 -8.76 13.11 9.13
N SER A 20 -9.40 13.47 10.25
CA SER A 20 -9.18 12.83 11.55
C SER A 20 -9.66 11.38 11.64
N ASP A 21 -10.52 10.95 10.71
CA ASP A 21 -11.03 9.59 10.65
C ASP A 21 -10.11 8.67 9.81
N VAL A 22 -9.11 9.25 9.13
CA VAL A 22 -8.16 8.51 8.29
C VAL A 22 -6.97 8.08 9.14
N ASP A 23 -6.74 6.77 9.18
CA ASP A 23 -5.63 6.16 9.90
C ASP A 23 -4.52 5.77 8.91
N MET A 24 -3.59 6.70 8.69
CA MET A 24 -2.40 6.48 7.88
C MET A 24 -1.18 7.01 8.62
N GLY A 25 -0.47 6.10 9.30
CA GLY A 25 0.71 6.45 10.07
C GLY A 25 0.41 7.37 11.27
N ASN A 26 -0.80 7.27 11.82
CA ASN A 26 -1.33 8.19 12.84
C ASN A 26 -0.87 7.91 14.27
N GLU A 27 0.07 7.02 14.49
CA GLU A 27 0.58 6.81 15.85
C GLU A 27 1.28 8.06 16.44
N GLY A 28 1.39 9.14 15.67
CA GLY A 28 1.90 10.46 16.06
C GLY A 28 1.17 11.65 15.46
N GLY A 29 0.17 11.42 14.58
CA GLY A 29 -0.80 12.44 14.16
C GLY A 29 -0.51 13.22 12.88
N ASP A 30 0.64 13.07 12.21
CA ASP A 30 0.96 13.88 11.02
C ASP A 30 0.97 13.12 9.69
N GLY A 31 0.96 11.77 9.71
CA GLY A 31 1.04 10.95 8.49
C GLY A 31 -0.07 11.22 7.49
N THR A 32 -1.31 11.30 7.96
CA THR A 32 -2.47 11.58 7.09
C THR A 32 -2.42 12.97 6.48
N SER A 33 -2.04 13.98 7.26
CA SER A 33 -1.89 15.35 6.77
C SER A 33 -0.79 15.44 5.71
N LYS A 34 0.31 14.72 5.91
CA LYS A 34 1.37 14.62 4.92
C LYS A 34 0.90 13.93 3.64
N ALA A 35 0.18 12.81 3.76
CA ALA A 35 -0.41 12.17 2.58
C ALA A 35 -1.33 13.12 1.80
N GLU A 36 -2.17 13.89 2.49
CA GLU A 36 -3.07 14.86 1.86
C GLU A 36 -2.32 15.91 1.04
N GLU A 37 -1.21 16.46 1.53
CA GLU A 37 -0.39 17.43 0.79
C GLU A 37 0.04 16.93 -0.60
N TYR A 38 0.29 15.62 -0.73
CA TYR A 38 0.72 15.00 -1.97
C TYR A 38 -0.43 14.49 -2.85
N ILE A 39 -1.61 14.23 -2.25
CA ILE A 39 -2.79 13.69 -2.95
C ILE A 39 -3.70 14.79 -3.48
N LYS A 40 -3.86 15.88 -2.73
CA LYS A 40 -4.82 16.95 -3.04
C LYS A 40 -4.65 17.47 -4.47
N ASP A 41 -5.77 17.65 -5.14
CA ASP A 41 -5.88 18.17 -6.51
C ASP A 41 -5.19 17.30 -7.58
N LYS A 42 -4.84 16.06 -7.28
CA LYS A 42 -4.30 15.13 -8.28
C LYS A 42 -5.38 14.64 -9.24
N ASN A 43 -4.96 14.30 -10.45
CA ASN A 43 -5.89 13.79 -11.44
C ASN A 43 -6.25 12.33 -11.17
N LYS A 44 -5.25 11.48 -10.87
CA LYS A 44 -5.44 10.05 -10.77
C LYS A 44 -4.62 9.44 -9.64
N VAL A 45 -5.33 8.77 -8.75
CA VAL A 45 -4.74 8.07 -7.59
C VAL A 45 -5.12 6.59 -7.64
N LEU A 46 -4.16 5.73 -7.32
CA LEU A 46 -4.38 4.29 -7.11
C LEU A 46 -4.10 3.96 -5.65
N GLU A 47 -4.92 3.09 -5.07
CA GLU A 47 -4.74 2.58 -3.71
C GLU A 47 -4.82 1.06 -3.69
N TRP A 48 -3.90 0.42 -2.98
CA TRP A 48 -4.03 -0.96 -2.52
C TRP A 48 -4.33 -0.97 -1.02
N GLY A 49 -5.47 -1.55 -0.64
CA GLY A 49 -5.99 -1.56 0.73
C GLY A 49 -6.94 -0.41 0.98
N SER A 50 -8.23 -0.71 0.86
CA SER A 50 -9.27 0.30 1.06
C SER A 50 -9.57 0.56 2.54
N GLY A 51 -10.05 1.75 2.81
CA GLY A 51 -10.44 2.12 4.17
C GLY A 51 -11.06 3.52 4.24
N THR A 52 -10.87 4.16 5.38
CA THR A 52 -11.22 5.56 5.56
C THR A 52 -10.44 6.48 4.63
N SER A 53 -9.21 6.08 4.27
CA SER A 53 -8.38 6.74 3.25
C SER A 53 -9.11 6.84 1.91
N THR A 54 -9.70 5.73 1.41
CA THR A 54 -10.51 5.71 0.19
C THR A 54 -11.64 6.74 0.26
N LEU A 55 -12.39 6.75 1.37
CA LEU A 55 -13.56 7.61 1.57
C LEU A 55 -13.19 9.10 1.69
N TYR A 56 -12.00 9.38 2.17
CA TYR A 56 -11.53 10.75 2.34
C TYR A 56 -10.83 11.26 1.07
N PHE A 57 -9.78 10.58 0.61
CA PHE A 57 -8.95 11.07 -0.48
C PHE A 57 -9.67 11.07 -1.83
N SER A 58 -10.63 10.19 -2.06
CA SER A 58 -11.43 10.23 -3.29
C SER A 58 -12.16 11.57 -3.50
N LYS A 59 -12.51 12.29 -2.42
CA LYS A 59 -13.23 13.57 -2.50
C LYS A 59 -12.36 14.74 -2.94
N ILE A 60 -11.04 14.60 -2.87
CA ILE A 60 -10.07 15.66 -3.15
C ILE A 60 -9.23 15.43 -4.39
N VAL A 61 -9.59 14.41 -5.19
CA VAL A 61 -8.93 14.04 -6.46
C VAL A 61 -9.97 13.87 -7.57
N LYS A 62 -9.54 13.85 -8.85
CA LYS A 62 -10.47 13.67 -9.96
C LYS A 62 -10.90 12.24 -10.20
N GLN A 63 -9.97 11.29 -10.09
CA GLN A 63 -10.22 9.85 -10.25
C GLN A 63 -9.45 9.08 -9.19
N PHE A 64 -10.13 8.13 -8.56
CA PHE A 64 -9.56 7.27 -7.54
C PHE A 64 -9.81 5.81 -7.91
N VAL A 65 -8.78 5.00 -7.91
CA VAL A 65 -8.87 3.55 -8.11
C VAL A 65 -8.47 2.88 -6.81
N SER A 66 -9.33 2.04 -6.24
CA SER A 66 -9.01 1.31 -5.01
C SER A 66 -9.22 -0.18 -5.19
N ILE A 67 -8.30 -0.97 -4.64
CA ILE A 67 -8.28 -2.43 -4.75
C ILE A 67 -8.26 -3.02 -3.34
N GLU A 68 -9.25 -3.88 -3.07
CA GLU A 68 -9.43 -4.50 -1.76
C GLU A 68 -9.51 -6.03 -1.88
N HIS A 69 -8.84 -6.74 -0.97
CA HIS A 69 -8.80 -8.19 -0.92
C HIS A 69 -9.73 -8.80 0.14
N ASN A 70 -10.13 -8.01 1.12
CA ASN A 70 -11.01 -8.43 2.20
C ASN A 70 -12.47 -8.11 1.85
N MET A 71 -13.31 -9.13 1.72
CA MET A 71 -14.71 -9.00 1.33
C MET A 71 -15.53 -8.17 2.32
N GLU A 72 -15.27 -8.32 3.62
CA GLU A 72 -16.01 -7.57 4.65
C GLU A 72 -15.69 -6.08 4.53
N TRP A 73 -14.41 -5.74 4.37
CA TRP A 73 -13.96 -4.37 4.18
C TRP A 73 -14.49 -3.78 2.86
N TYR A 74 -14.40 -4.55 1.77
CA TYR A 74 -14.97 -4.15 0.48
C TYR A 74 -16.45 -3.80 0.59
N ASN A 75 -17.27 -4.68 1.18
CA ASN A 75 -18.71 -4.45 1.34
C ASN A 75 -19.00 -3.23 2.22
N ARG A 76 -18.19 -3.00 3.24
CA ARG A 76 -18.32 -1.86 4.14
C ARG A 76 -18.06 -0.53 3.47
N ILE A 77 -17.04 -0.46 2.63
CA ILE A 77 -16.62 0.77 1.95
C ILE A 77 -17.47 1.04 0.69
N SER A 78 -17.85 0.00 -0.07
CA SER A 78 -18.53 0.12 -1.36
C SER A 78 -19.83 0.92 -1.33
N SER A 79 -20.54 0.93 -0.21
CA SER A 79 -21.79 1.69 -0.06
C SER A 79 -21.60 3.19 0.16
N GLN A 80 -20.36 3.66 0.30
CA GLN A 80 -20.01 5.00 0.73
C GLN A 80 -19.07 5.73 -0.25
N ILE A 81 -18.61 5.05 -1.30
CA ILE A 81 -17.73 5.64 -2.30
C ILE A 81 -18.47 6.65 -3.18
N THR A 82 -17.72 7.58 -3.75
CA THR A 82 -18.21 8.58 -4.71
C THR A 82 -18.07 8.08 -6.15
N ASP A 83 -18.79 8.72 -7.10
CA ASP A 83 -18.85 8.29 -8.51
C ASP A 83 -17.48 8.31 -9.23
N ASN A 84 -16.49 9.02 -8.70
CA ASN A 84 -15.14 9.07 -9.23
C ASN A 84 -14.23 7.94 -8.74
N VAL A 85 -14.76 6.97 -7.97
CA VAL A 85 -14.02 5.81 -7.46
C VAL A 85 -14.31 4.58 -8.29
N GLU A 86 -13.28 4.02 -8.91
CA GLU A 86 -13.30 2.66 -9.44
C GLU A 86 -12.85 1.70 -8.35
N TYR A 87 -13.74 0.86 -7.85
CA TYR A 87 -13.50 0.01 -6.70
C TYR A 87 -13.54 -1.47 -7.06
N TYR A 88 -12.46 -2.17 -6.78
CA TYR A 88 -12.28 -3.57 -7.17
C TYR A 88 -12.10 -4.47 -5.94
N TYR A 89 -12.95 -5.50 -5.84
CA TYR A 89 -12.69 -6.61 -4.94
C TYR A 89 -11.87 -7.67 -5.67
N VAL A 90 -10.75 -8.06 -5.07
CA VAL A 90 -9.89 -9.13 -5.59
C VAL A 90 -9.62 -10.13 -4.48
N ALA A 91 -10.32 -11.25 -4.53
CA ALA A 91 -10.18 -12.31 -3.53
C ALA A 91 -8.76 -12.89 -3.52
N PRO A 92 -8.24 -13.27 -2.35
CA PRO A 92 -7.04 -14.07 -2.27
C PRO A 92 -7.21 -15.41 -2.99
N HIS A 93 -6.23 -15.80 -3.79
CA HIS A 93 -6.19 -17.12 -4.41
C HIS A 93 -5.50 -18.15 -3.54
N GLY A 94 -6.05 -19.35 -3.53
CA GLY A 94 -5.37 -20.48 -2.96
C GLY A 94 -4.52 -21.21 -4.01
N PHE A 95 -3.43 -20.61 -4.48
CA PHE A 95 -2.45 -21.35 -5.29
C PHE A 95 -1.85 -22.49 -4.45
N LYS A 96 -1.87 -23.69 -5.00
CA LYS A 96 -1.48 -24.90 -4.26
C LYS A 96 0.02 -25.21 -4.34
N ASN A 97 0.74 -24.59 -5.29
CA ASN A 97 2.17 -24.80 -5.50
C ASN A 97 2.82 -23.72 -6.40
N ASP A 98 4.16 -23.68 -6.38
CA ASP A 98 4.95 -22.71 -7.16
C ASP A 98 4.85 -22.93 -8.68
N GLU A 99 4.54 -24.13 -9.16
CA GLU A 99 4.38 -24.42 -10.59
C GLU A 99 3.12 -23.78 -11.19
N GLU A 100 2.07 -23.66 -10.38
CA GLU A 100 0.84 -22.99 -10.79
C GLU A 100 1.01 -21.47 -10.83
N LEU A 101 1.88 -20.96 -9.96
CA LEU A 101 2.29 -19.59 -9.89
C LEU A 101 3.12 -19.18 -11.12
N ASP A 102 4.16 -19.93 -11.46
CA ASP A 102 5.09 -19.64 -12.55
C ASP A 102 4.40 -19.49 -13.92
N LYS A 103 3.29 -20.19 -14.13
CA LYS A 103 2.51 -20.12 -15.38
C LYS A 103 1.67 -18.86 -15.52
N ASN A 104 1.36 -18.20 -14.41
CA ASN A 104 0.40 -17.10 -14.34
C ASN A 104 1.01 -15.76 -13.93
N VAL A 105 2.28 -15.76 -13.52
CA VAL A 105 2.98 -14.56 -13.09
C VAL A 105 3.51 -13.82 -14.32
N PRO A 106 3.16 -12.54 -14.54
CA PRO A 106 3.80 -11.73 -15.57
C PRO A 106 5.33 -11.71 -15.36
N ASP A 107 6.11 -11.73 -16.45
CA ASP A 107 7.59 -11.64 -16.43
C ASP A 107 8.12 -10.57 -15.47
N LEU A 108 7.33 -9.55 -15.25
CA LEU A 108 7.62 -8.46 -14.32
C LEU A 108 7.72 -8.93 -12.86
N LEU A 109 6.94 -9.94 -12.49
CA LEU A 109 6.92 -10.52 -11.13
C LEU A 109 7.89 -11.69 -11.00
N CYS A 110 8.24 -12.36 -12.11
CA CYS A 110 9.29 -13.39 -12.13
C CYS A 110 10.69 -12.84 -11.80
N ARG A 111 10.89 -11.53 -11.89
CA ARG A 111 12.10 -10.86 -11.35
C ARG A 111 12.11 -10.74 -9.82
N ALA A 112 11.08 -11.24 -9.15
CA ALA A 112 10.99 -11.34 -7.68
C ALA A 112 12.07 -12.25 -7.04
N ASN A 113 12.90 -12.92 -7.83
CA ASN A 113 14.16 -13.52 -7.37
C ASN A 113 15.26 -12.50 -7.02
N ASP A 114 14.95 -11.20 -7.05
CA ASP A 114 15.82 -10.18 -6.48
C ASP A 114 15.82 -10.37 -4.95
N PRO A 115 16.98 -10.70 -4.32
CA PRO A 115 17.07 -10.97 -2.88
C PRO A 115 16.45 -9.87 -2.02
N VAL A 116 16.51 -8.64 -2.49
CA VAL A 116 15.95 -7.46 -1.82
C VAL A 116 14.41 -7.50 -1.75
N LEU A 117 13.77 -8.09 -2.76
CA LEU A 117 12.32 -8.30 -2.77
C LEU A 117 11.93 -9.58 -2.02
N VAL A 118 12.76 -10.61 -2.10
CA VAL A 118 12.54 -11.90 -1.41
C VAL A 118 12.60 -11.73 0.10
N ASP A 119 13.50 -10.95 0.65
CA ASP A 119 13.54 -10.65 2.08
C ASP A 119 12.28 -9.92 2.56
N GLY A 120 11.72 -9.02 1.75
CA GLY A 120 10.42 -8.41 2.00
C GLY A 120 9.25 -9.39 1.83
N ILE A 121 9.39 -10.42 1.01
CA ILE A 121 8.37 -11.45 0.75
C ILE A 121 8.38 -12.53 1.82
N THR A 122 9.53 -12.96 2.33
CA THR A 122 9.65 -14.04 3.34
C THR A 122 9.01 -13.69 4.68
N HIS A 123 8.88 -12.42 5.02
CA HIS A 123 8.12 -11.95 6.18
C HIS A 123 6.60 -11.99 5.98
N TRP A 124 6.15 -12.49 4.84
CA TRP A 124 4.75 -12.57 4.43
C TRP A 124 3.98 -13.76 4.95
N LYS A 125 4.59 -14.65 5.70
CA LYS A 125 3.83 -15.56 6.58
C LYS A 125 3.15 -14.70 7.64
N THR A 126 2.15 -13.96 7.18
CA THR A 126 1.41 -13.03 7.99
C THR A 126 0.69 -13.77 9.10
N ARG A 127 0.49 -13.05 10.17
CA ARG A 127 -0.36 -13.41 11.31
C ARG A 127 -1.73 -13.99 10.91
N ASP A 128 -2.17 -13.79 9.66
CA ASP A 128 -3.45 -14.21 9.10
C ASP A 128 -3.31 -15.34 8.06
N GLY A 129 -2.14 -15.96 7.91
CA GLY A 129 -1.90 -17.04 6.93
C GLY A 129 -1.98 -16.63 5.46
N PHE A 130 -1.91 -15.32 5.18
CA PHE A 130 -1.99 -14.77 3.83
C PHE A 130 -0.59 -14.74 3.21
N ASP A 131 -0.30 -15.70 2.34
CA ASP A 131 0.92 -15.74 1.55
C ASP A 131 0.81 -14.77 0.35
N TRP A 132 1.93 -14.22 -0.11
CA TRP A 132 1.97 -13.36 -1.30
C TRP A 132 1.44 -14.09 -2.55
N HIS A 133 1.63 -15.40 -2.64
CA HIS A 133 1.04 -16.24 -3.68
C HIS A 133 -0.48 -16.10 -3.73
N CYS A 134 -1.12 -16.02 -2.57
CA CYS A 134 -2.56 -15.79 -2.49
C CYS A 134 -2.96 -14.39 -2.96
N GLY A 135 -2.02 -13.44 -2.97
CA GLY A 135 -2.25 -12.05 -3.33
C GLY A 135 -1.88 -11.69 -4.77
N ILE A 136 -1.48 -12.64 -5.62
CA ILE A 136 -0.96 -12.31 -6.95
C ILE A 136 -1.95 -11.51 -7.82
N ASP A 137 -3.21 -11.88 -7.83
CA ASP A 137 -4.23 -11.17 -8.60
C ASP A 137 -4.52 -9.79 -8.01
N TYR A 138 -4.49 -9.67 -6.69
CA TYR A 138 -4.59 -8.39 -6.01
C TYR A 138 -3.42 -7.46 -6.39
N ILE A 139 -2.19 -7.98 -6.39
CA ILE A 139 -0.99 -7.23 -6.77
C ILE A 139 -1.06 -6.78 -8.23
N ARG A 140 -1.42 -7.68 -9.14
CA ARG A 140 -1.40 -7.42 -10.59
C ARG A 140 -2.63 -6.67 -11.11
N LYS A 141 -3.71 -6.57 -10.32
CA LYS A 141 -4.97 -5.97 -10.78
C LYS A 141 -4.80 -4.65 -11.52
N PRO A 142 -3.98 -3.68 -11.09
CA PRO A 142 -3.80 -2.44 -11.83
C PRO A 142 -3.15 -2.61 -13.20
N LEU A 143 -2.42 -3.71 -13.44
CA LEU A 143 -1.82 -3.99 -14.76
C LEU A 143 -2.86 -4.43 -15.79
N GLU A 144 -4.01 -4.90 -15.34
CA GLU A 144 -5.15 -5.30 -16.18
C GLU A 144 -6.04 -4.10 -16.55
N LEU A 145 -5.94 -3.01 -15.80
CA LEU A 145 -6.66 -1.79 -16.09
C LEU A 145 -6.02 -1.03 -17.25
N GLU A 146 -6.82 -0.32 -18.03
CA GLU A 146 -6.33 0.48 -19.16
C GLU A 146 -5.44 1.65 -18.71
N TYR A 147 -5.52 1.99 -17.42
CA TYR A 147 -4.88 3.16 -16.86
C TYR A 147 -3.42 2.91 -16.47
N ARG A 148 -2.59 3.87 -16.85
CA ARG A 148 -1.21 4.06 -16.41
C ARG A 148 -1.07 5.53 -15.98
N ASP A 149 0.11 5.92 -15.57
CA ASP A 149 0.45 7.32 -15.28
C ASP A 149 -0.33 7.91 -14.09
N TYR A 150 -0.40 7.12 -13.00
CA TYR A 150 -0.93 7.63 -11.75
C TYR A 150 -0.06 8.74 -11.17
N ASP A 151 -0.69 9.82 -10.69
CA ASP A 151 -0.02 10.89 -9.96
C ASP A 151 0.53 10.40 -8.63
N VAL A 152 -0.28 9.61 -7.95
CA VAL A 152 0.03 9.01 -6.64
C VAL A 152 -0.45 7.57 -6.59
N VAL A 153 0.36 6.73 -5.99
CA VAL A 153 -0.02 5.36 -5.61
C VAL A 153 0.08 5.23 -4.10
N ILE A 154 -0.95 4.70 -3.46
CA ILE A 154 -1.02 4.44 -2.01
C ILE A 154 -0.90 2.94 -1.79
N VAL A 155 -0.03 2.54 -0.87
CA VAL A 155 0.16 1.15 -0.46
C VAL A 155 -0.06 1.05 1.05
N ASP A 156 -1.27 0.60 1.41
CA ASP A 156 -1.70 0.40 2.80
C ASP A 156 -2.33 -0.98 3.05
N GLY A 157 -2.53 -1.77 2.02
CA GLY A 157 -3.14 -3.11 2.11
C GLY A 157 -2.16 -4.22 2.44
N ARG A 158 -2.34 -5.35 1.77
CA ARG A 158 -1.43 -6.51 1.82
C ARG A 158 -0.45 -6.47 0.65
N CYS A 159 0.53 -7.36 0.65
CA CYS A 159 1.53 -7.45 -0.42
C CYS A 159 2.29 -6.13 -0.68
N ARG A 160 2.50 -5.33 0.37
CA ARG A 160 2.98 -3.94 0.26
C ARG A 160 4.28 -3.82 -0.53
N THR A 161 5.26 -4.69 -0.28
CA THR A 161 6.54 -4.66 -1.02
C THR A 161 6.33 -4.91 -2.51
N MET A 162 5.50 -5.91 -2.86
CA MET A 162 5.22 -6.25 -4.25
C MET A 162 4.32 -5.20 -4.92
N CYS A 163 3.30 -4.69 -4.21
CA CYS A 163 2.50 -3.57 -4.70
C CYS A 163 3.36 -2.36 -5.01
N ALA A 164 4.30 -2.01 -4.12
CA ALA A 164 5.23 -0.91 -4.34
C ALA A 164 6.20 -1.17 -5.51
N TYR A 165 6.64 -2.42 -5.70
CA TYR A 165 7.45 -2.78 -6.87
C TYR A 165 6.67 -2.59 -8.18
N ILE A 166 5.41 -3.04 -8.22
CA ILE A 166 4.53 -2.82 -9.39
C ILE A 166 4.22 -1.34 -9.59
N ALA A 167 4.03 -0.58 -8.51
CA ALA A 167 3.78 0.87 -8.55
C ALA A 167 4.85 1.62 -9.34
N LYS A 168 6.10 1.14 -9.37
CA LYS A 168 7.19 1.73 -10.18
C LYS A 168 6.82 1.90 -11.65
N TYR A 169 6.01 0.98 -12.18
CA TYR A 169 5.60 0.95 -13.59
C TYR A 169 4.25 1.64 -13.84
N LEU A 170 3.56 2.02 -12.78
CA LEU A 170 2.23 2.64 -12.82
C LEU A 170 2.29 4.14 -12.53
N ILE A 171 3.24 4.57 -11.71
CA ILE A 171 3.43 5.97 -11.34
C ILE A 171 4.07 6.72 -12.52
N LYS A 172 3.51 7.86 -12.89
CA LYS A 172 4.09 8.76 -13.90
C LYS A 172 5.43 9.36 -13.44
N ASP A 173 6.15 9.98 -14.35
CA ASP A 173 7.34 10.76 -13.98
C ASP A 173 6.93 11.96 -13.11
N GLY A 174 7.65 12.13 -11.99
CA GLY A 174 7.32 13.13 -10.98
C GLY A 174 6.13 12.79 -10.07
N GLY A 175 5.55 11.59 -10.20
CA GLY A 175 4.54 11.09 -9.27
C GLY A 175 5.15 10.44 -8.03
N TYR A 176 4.29 10.04 -7.08
CA TYR A 176 4.70 9.62 -5.74
C TYR A 176 4.12 8.26 -5.37
N LEU A 177 4.86 7.54 -4.53
CA LEU A 177 4.38 6.39 -3.78
C LEU A 177 4.22 6.80 -2.32
N ILE A 178 3.03 6.62 -1.78
CA ILE A 178 2.72 6.76 -0.36
C ILE A 178 2.67 5.36 0.24
N PHE A 179 3.54 5.10 1.21
CA PHE A 179 3.68 3.78 1.81
C PHE A 179 3.45 3.87 3.31
N ASP A 180 2.32 3.29 3.76
CA ASP A 180 1.97 3.28 5.17
C ASP A 180 2.77 2.25 5.97
N ASP A 181 3.07 2.56 7.25
CA ASP A 181 3.87 1.73 8.16
C ASP A 181 5.33 1.47 7.70
N PHE A 182 5.84 2.25 6.76
CA PHE A 182 7.11 1.99 6.11
C PHE A 182 8.30 2.13 7.05
N LYS A 183 8.42 3.29 7.73
CA LYS A 183 9.62 3.64 8.49
C LYS A 183 9.87 2.71 9.68
N SER A 184 8.80 2.20 10.29
CA SER A 184 8.86 1.31 11.44
C SER A 184 9.12 -0.16 11.09
N ARG A 185 9.01 -0.55 9.81
CA ARG A 185 9.02 -1.94 9.36
C ARG A 185 10.13 -2.18 8.35
N THR A 186 11.33 -2.46 8.85
CA THR A 186 12.55 -2.63 8.04
C THR A 186 12.44 -3.67 6.94
N TYR A 187 11.57 -4.66 7.09
CA TYR A 187 11.32 -5.68 6.06
C TYR A 187 10.64 -5.12 4.78
N TYR A 188 10.12 -3.90 4.81
CA TYR A 188 9.67 -3.21 3.61
C TYR A 188 10.80 -2.42 2.92
N HIS A 189 11.91 -2.18 3.59
CA HIS A 189 12.97 -1.29 3.12
C HIS A 189 13.70 -1.79 1.87
N GLY A 190 13.48 -3.06 1.46
CA GLY A 190 14.00 -3.57 0.19
C GLY A 190 13.63 -2.72 -1.02
N ILE A 191 12.46 -2.05 -1.00
CA ILE A 191 12.05 -1.18 -2.11
C ILE A 191 12.85 0.13 -2.21
N LEU A 192 13.66 0.49 -1.20
CA LEU A 192 14.61 1.60 -1.30
C LEU A 192 15.60 1.44 -2.45
N LYS A 193 15.73 0.23 -2.98
CA LYS A 193 16.45 0.01 -4.24
C LYS A 193 15.90 0.89 -5.36
N TYR A 194 14.60 1.05 -5.45
CA TYR A 194 13.88 1.70 -6.54
C TYR A 194 13.38 3.09 -6.19
N TYR A 195 13.26 3.39 -4.91
CA TYR A 195 12.66 4.61 -4.40
C TYR A 195 13.56 5.32 -3.40
N GLU A 196 13.36 6.62 -3.29
CA GLU A 196 13.92 7.44 -2.22
C GLU A 196 12.81 8.04 -1.38
N VAL A 197 12.99 8.06 -0.06
CA VAL A 197 12.10 8.77 0.86
C VAL A 197 12.36 10.25 0.73
N ILE A 198 11.34 11.02 0.38
CA ILE A 198 11.42 12.48 0.21
C ILE A 198 10.70 13.25 1.31
N ASP A 199 9.70 12.62 1.96
CA ASP A 199 8.91 13.20 3.05
C ASP A 199 8.20 12.08 3.84
N GLY A 200 7.32 12.43 4.77
CA GLY A 200 6.42 11.51 5.46
C GLY A 200 6.18 11.88 6.92
N GLY A 201 5.22 11.18 7.53
CA GLY A 201 4.92 11.24 8.96
C GLY A 201 5.76 10.25 9.77
N ASP A 202 5.28 9.88 10.97
CA ASP A 202 5.98 8.97 11.88
C ASP A 202 6.31 7.63 11.21
N THR A 203 5.27 6.87 10.81
CA THR A 203 5.45 5.55 10.18
C THR A 203 5.33 5.57 8.67
N LEU A 204 4.59 6.54 8.13
CA LEU A 204 4.33 6.72 6.72
C LEU A 204 5.55 7.30 5.99
N ALA A 205 5.80 6.84 4.77
CA ALA A 205 6.79 7.43 3.87
C ALA A 205 6.15 7.90 2.57
N ILE A 206 6.57 9.08 2.13
CA ILE A 206 6.36 9.59 0.78
C ILE A 206 7.64 9.33 -0.01
N LEU A 207 7.48 8.61 -1.12
CA LEU A 207 8.61 8.13 -1.90
C LEU A 207 8.52 8.60 -3.35
N SER A 208 9.67 8.93 -3.94
CA SER A 208 9.81 9.20 -5.36
C SER A 208 10.64 8.11 -6.04
N LYS A 209 10.41 7.90 -7.35
CA LYS A 209 11.21 6.93 -8.14
C LYS A 209 12.67 7.41 -8.22
N ARG A 210 13.61 6.50 -7.99
CA ARG A 210 15.04 6.78 -8.22
C ARG A 210 15.36 6.81 -9.71
N LYS A 211 16.22 7.71 -10.09
CA LYS A 211 16.81 7.70 -11.45
C LYS A 211 17.79 6.54 -11.65
N LYS A 212 18.43 6.10 -10.58
CA LYS A 212 19.37 4.97 -10.56
C LYS A 212 19.07 4.07 -9.38
N GLU A 213 18.98 2.78 -9.64
CA GLU A 213 18.75 1.76 -8.60
C GLU A 213 19.97 1.65 -7.69
N LEU A 214 19.71 1.44 -6.39
CA LEU A 214 20.76 1.18 -5.41
C LEU A 214 21.25 -0.27 -5.50
N THR A 215 22.52 -0.47 -5.18
CA THR A 215 23.07 -1.81 -4.89
C THR A 215 22.51 -2.32 -3.56
N HIS A 216 22.63 -3.64 -3.33
CA HIS A 216 22.20 -4.24 -2.06
C HIS A 216 22.83 -3.56 -0.83
N ASN A 217 24.15 -3.32 -0.86
CA ASN A 217 24.84 -2.68 0.26
C ASN A 217 24.35 -1.24 0.51
N GLU A 218 24.01 -0.49 -0.53
CA GLU A 218 23.44 0.85 -0.41
C GLU A 218 22.03 0.80 0.18
N VAL A 219 21.22 -0.20 -0.20
CA VAL A 219 19.88 -0.41 0.40
C VAL A 219 20.00 -0.68 1.89
N VAL A 220 20.90 -1.59 2.30
CA VAL A 220 21.12 -1.92 3.72
C VAL A 220 21.48 -0.67 4.51
N LYS A 221 22.50 0.09 4.06
CA LYS A 221 22.93 1.33 4.73
C LYS A 221 21.80 2.38 4.81
N THR A 222 21.02 2.52 3.74
CA THR A 222 19.90 3.46 3.70
C THR A 222 18.79 3.03 4.67
N SER A 223 18.51 1.73 4.75
CA SER A 223 17.54 1.14 5.68
C SER A 223 17.94 1.35 7.14
N GLU A 224 19.20 1.06 7.48
CA GLU A 224 19.74 1.25 8.83
C GLU A 224 19.65 2.71 9.28
N LYS A 225 20.01 3.64 8.40
CA LYS A 225 19.89 5.07 8.67
C LYS A 225 18.43 5.48 8.89
N LEU A 226 17.54 5.10 7.99
CA LEU A 226 16.11 5.45 8.08
C LEU A 226 15.49 4.93 9.38
N TYR A 227 15.82 3.69 9.78
CA TYR A 227 15.30 3.11 11.00
C TYR A 227 15.91 3.77 12.25
N SER A 228 17.18 4.12 12.22
CA SER A 228 17.84 4.88 13.29
C SER A 228 17.20 6.26 13.47
N ASP A 229 16.95 6.98 12.38
CA ASP A 229 16.29 8.28 12.40
C ASP A 229 14.86 8.16 12.98
N PHE A 230 14.11 7.14 12.58
CA PHE A 230 12.77 6.84 13.11
C PHE A 230 12.80 6.56 14.61
N THR A 231 13.67 5.67 15.08
CA THR A 231 13.77 5.32 16.51
C THR A 231 14.21 6.48 17.37
N THR A 232 15.10 7.33 16.86
CA THR A 232 15.57 8.53 17.56
C THR A 232 14.46 9.58 17.68
N SER A 233 13.70 9.80 16.62
CA SER A 233 12.64 10.82 16.59
C SER A 233 11.40 10.42 17.41
N THR A 234 11.06 9.14 17.42
CA THR A 234 9.81 8.64 18.06
C THR A 234 10.04 8.04 19.45
N GLY A 235 11.28 7.69 19.80
CA GLY A 235 11.59 6.93 21.01
C GLY A 235 11.10 5.48 20.98
N ARG A 236 10.67 4.97 19.82
CA ARG A 236 10.10 3.62 19.64
C ARG A 236 11.13 2.68 19.05
N VAL A 237 11.33 1.56 19.72
CA VAL A 237 12.08 0.40 19.21
C VAL A 237 11.08 -0.76 19.11
N ARG A 238 10.92 -1.35 17.95
CA ARG A 238 10.09 -2.55 17.74
C ARG A 238 10.92 -3.79 17.55
#